data_fdfb99913cf3e1412c6db65f7acd6caf
#
_entry.id   fdfb99913cf3e1412c6db65f7acd6caf
#
_cell.length_a   1.000
_cell.length_b   1.000
_cell.length_c   1.000
_cell.angle_alpha   90.00
_cell.angle_beta   90.00
_cell.angle_gamma   90.00
#
_symmetry.space_group_name_H-M   'P 1'
#
loop_
_entity.id
_entity.type
_entity.pdbx_description
1 polymer ?
#
loop_
_entity_poly.entity_id
_entity_poly.type
_entity_poly.pdbx_seq_one_letter_code
_entity_poly.pdbx_strand_id
1 'polypeptide(L)'
;MGKIAENDEILELCKLEEGTYSSLCYNAMCSLSKQWYLVTDSENGDASVLERNYVLSIVFQLGKMSANNPDFGTNVFPSGENNKYIRTHLEEIKNTYHDLYEKYPVVSFEVIPDLVIHTSHNPKSGNSSSQFVAIEAKTTKHLGKVAFMRDFFKLNVYLCDLNYKNAIYLIVNNPKDKIENLIRHYFNNRYFYKKYDLWKLLFFIQEDQKGTPAVYKLTEDYINTIKEK
;
A
#
# COMPACT_ATOMS: atom_id res chain seq x y z
N MET A 1 -20.75 -16.14 -17.66
CA MET A 1 -19.54 -15.72 -16.93
C MET A 1 -18.67 -14.94 -17.89
N GLY A 2 -18.80 -13.61 -17.90
CA GLY A 2 -17.97 -12.74 -18.73
C GLY A 2 -16.51 -12.83 -18.26
N LYS A 3 -15.61 -13.27 -19.13
CA LYS A 3 -14.17 -13.01 -18.91
C LYS A 3 -13.99 -11.50 -18.99
N ILE A 4 -13.33 -10.90 -18.00
CA ILE A 4 -12.81 -9.56 -18.13
C ILE A 4 -11.94 -9.58 -19.38
N ALA A 5 -12.26 -8.73 -20.36
CA ALA A 5 -11.49 -8.69 -21.59
C ALA A 5 -10.03 -8.35 -21.23
N GLU A 6 -9.08 -9.03 -21.86
CA GLU A 6 -7.64 -8.84 -21.54
C GLU A 6 -7.17 -7.40 -21.78
N ASN A 7 -7.95 -6.58 -22.48
CA ASN A 7 -7.62 -5.23 -22.90
C ASN A 7 -8.31 -4.11 -22.09
N ASP A 8 -9.16 -4.42 -21.12
CA ASP A 8 -9.83 -3.38 -20.34
C ASP A 8 -8.84 -2.76 -19.33
N GLU A 9 -8.72 -1.44 -19.36
CA GLU A 9 -7.94 -0.70 -18.38
C GLU A 9 -8.60 -0.83 -16.99
N ILE A 10 -7.84 -1.29 -16.02
CA ILE A 10 -8.36 -1.54 -14.67
C ILE A 10 -7.86 -0.53 -13.62
N LEU A 11 -6.82 0.22 -13.97
CA LEU A 11 -6.27 1.30 -13.17
C LEU A 11 -6.47 2.64 -13.88
N GLU A 12 -7.20 3.55 -13.27
CA GLU A 12 -7.37 4.92 -13.75
C GLU A 12 -6.56 5.91 -12.92
N LEU A 13 -6.08 6.99 -13.56
CA LEU A 13 -5.41 8.09 -12.86
C LEU A 13 -6.33 8.70 -11.82
N CYS A 14 -5.82 8.89 -10.61
CA CYS A 14 -6.54 9.46 -9.49
C CYS A 14 -5.90 10.78 -9.07
N LYS A 15 -6.70 11.84 -9.03
CA LYS A 15 -6.29 13.09 -8.40
C LYS A 15 -6.58 12.99 -6.90
N LEU A 16 -5.53 13.14 -6.09
CA LEU A 16 -5.69 13.17 -4.64
C LEU A 16 -6.32 14.49 -4.20
N GLU A 17 -7.22 14.40 -3.25
CA GLU A 17 -7.79 15.57 -2.59
C GLU A 17 -6.72 16.22 -1.69
N GLU A 18 -6.54 17.53 -1.83
CA GLU A 18 -5.60 18.30 -1.01
C GLU A 18 -6.02 18.25 0.48
N GLY A 19 -5.01 18.29 1.37
CA GLY A 19 -5.26 18.19 2.81
C GLY A 19 -5.52 16.78 3.33
N THR A 20 -5.53 15.75 2.46
CA THR A 20 -5.64 14.36 2.89
C THR A 20 -4.29 13.75 3.26
N TYR A 21 -4.29 12.72 4.11
CA TYR A 21 -3.06 12.00 4.45
C TYR A 21 -2.45 11.26 3.25
N SER A 22 -3.26 10.85 2.29
CA SER A 22 -2.77 10.27 1.03
C SER A 22 -2.03 11.30 0.18
N SER A 23 -2.53 12.54 0.11
CA SER A 23 -1.82 13.64 -0.57
C SER A 23 -0.52 14.03 0.15
N LEU A 24 -0.51 13.97 1.48
CA LEU A 24 0.71 14.18 2.26
C LEU A 24 1.77 13.11 1.94
N CYS A 25 1.37 11.82 1.87
CA CYS A 25 2.26 10.73 1.47
C CYS A 25 2.83 10.97 0.06
N TYR A 26 1.99 11.34 -0.89
CA TYR A 26 2.41 11.64 -2.25
C TYR A 26 3.43 12.78 -2.30
N ASN A 27 3.16 13.88 -1.61
CA ASN A 27 4.05 15.02 -1.54
C ASN A 27 5.39 14.68 -0.87
N ALA A 28 5.36 13.85 0.18
CA ALA A 28 6.57 13.35 0.81
C ALA A 28 7.42 12.54 -0.17
N MET A 29 6.81 11.65 -0.95
CA MET A 29 7.51 10.87 -1.98
C MET A 29 8.11 11.77 -3.07
N CYS A 30 7.34 12.74 -3.59
CA CYS A 30 7.82 13.67 -4.61
C CYS A 30 8.99 14.54 -4.13
N SER A 31 9.11 14.77 -2.84
CA SER A 31 10.18 15.58 -2.24
C SER A 31 11.45 14.79 -1.86
N LEU A 32 11.49 13.47 -2.08
CA LEU A 32 12.63 12.65 -1.74
C LEU A 32 13.86 12.98 -2.58
N SER A 33 14.99 13.17 -1.92
CA SER A 33 16.29 13.21 -2.60
C SER A 33 16.76 11.81 -2.96
N LYS A 34 17.09 11.60 -4.24
CA LYS A 34 17.53 10.27 -4.77
C LYS A 34 18.72 9.71 -4.05
N GLN A 35 19.63 10.55 -3.57
CA GLN A 35 20.82 10.14 -2.82
C GLN A 35 20.52 9.36 -1.54
N TRP A 36 19.30 9.42 -1.01
CA TRP A 36 18.94 8.78 0.26
C TRP A 36 18.54 7.32 0.10
N TYR A 37 18.09 6.93 -1.09
CA TYR A 37 17.55 5.58 -1.32
C TYR A 37 18.11 4.86 -2.54
N LEU A 38 18.79 5.57 -3.45
CA LEU A 38 19.48 4.95 -4.58
C LEU A 38 20.86 4.49 -4.15
N VAL A 39 21.16 3.24 -4.46
CA VAL A 39 22.49 2.66 -4.37
C VAL A 39 22.94 2.31 -5.76
N THR A 40 24.09 2.84 -6.17
CA THR A 40 24.72 2.49 -7.44
C THR A 40 25.70 1.35 -7.20
N ASP A 41 25.52 0.24 -7.89
CA ASP A 41 26.52 -0.81 -7.91
C ASP A 41 27.77 -0.28 -8.63
N SER A 42 28.90 -0.26 -7.90
CA SER A 42 30.16 0.28 -8.39
C SER A 42 30.74 -0.54 -9.54
N GLU A 43 30.35 -1.81 -9.68
CA GLU A 43 30.91 -2.69 -10.70
C GLU A 43 30.18 -2.62 -12.04
N ASN A 44 28.85 -2.48 -12.00
CA ASN A 44 28.00 -2.54 -13.20
C ASN A 44 27.30 -1.20 -13.55
N GLY A 45 27.41 -0.19 -12.70
CA GLY A 45 26.73 1.10 -12.89
C GLY A 45 25.21 1.04 -12.72
N ASP A 46 24.65 -0.11 -12.35
CA ASP A 46 23.22 -0.30 -12.13
C ASP A 46 22.79 0.31 -10.80
N ALA A 47 21.82 1.19 -10.86
CA ALA A 47 21.23 1.75 -9.65
C ALA A 47 20.09 0.85 -9.15
N SER A 48 20.07 0.60 -7.86
CA SER A 48 18.98 -0.10 -7.18
C SER A 48 18.34 0.79 -6.11
N VAL A 49 17.04 0.58 -5.87
CA VAL A 49 16.33 1.25 -4.79
C VAL A 49 16.26 0.30 -3.61
N LEU A 50 16.87 0.69 -2.48
CA LEU A 50 16.75 -0.06 -1.24
C LEU A 50 15.39 0.25 -0.59
N GLU A 51 14.50 -0.73 -0.55
CA GLU A 51 13.12 -0.60 -0.03
C GLU A 51 13.08 0.02 1.36
N ARG A 52 13.88 -0.50 2.29
CA ARG A 52 13.94 0.04 3.65
C ARG A 52 14.37 1.51 3.69
N ASN A 53 15.39 1.89 2.94
CA ASN A 53 15.87 3.27 2.90
C ASN A 53 14.83 4.20 2.27
N TYR A 54 14.13 3.71 1.26
CA TYR A 54 13.06 4.44 0.60
C TYR A 54 11.92 4.73 1.58
N VAL A 55 11.42 3.72 2.29
CA VAL A 55 10.37 3.86 3.32
C VAL A 55 10.81 4.79 4.45
N LEU A 56 12.02 4.62 4.99
CA LEU A 56 12.54 5.50 6.04
C LEU A 56 12.66 6.97 5.58
N SER A 57 13.03 7.18 4.32
CA SER A 57 13.08 8.54 3.75
C SER A 57 11.69 9.17 3.67
N ILE A 58 10.66 8.40 3.32
CA ILE A 58 9.26 8.85 3.34
C ILE A 58 8.85 9.21 4.77
N VAL A 59 9.12 8.35 5.75
CA VAL A 59 8.81 8.60 7.17
C VAL A 59 9.43 9.92 7.63
N PHE A 60 10.69 10.15 7.29
CA PHE A 60 11.38 11.38 7.65
C PHE A 60 10.76 12.64 7.03
N GLN A 61 10.41 12.59 5.74
CA GLN A 61 9.74 13.70 5.08
C GLN A 61 8.32 13.94 5.62
N LEU A 62 7.57 12.88 5.88
CA LEU A 62 6.26 12.98 6.53
C LEU A 62 6.36 13.64 7.91
N GLY A 63 7.36 13.28 8.71
CA GLY A 63 7.61 13.90 10.00
C GLY A 63 7.86 15.41 9.89
N LYS A 64 8.67 15.83 8.92
CA LYS A 64 8.92 17.26 8.63
C LYS A 64 7.66 17.99 8.18
N MET A 65 6.90 17.40 7.27
CA MET A 65 5.68 18.01 6.72
C MET A 65 4.60 18.12 7.79
N SER A 66 4.42 17.09 8.62
CA SER A 66 3.45 17.09 9.72
C SER A 66 3.77 18.15 10.76
N ALA A 67 5.05 18.32 11.11
CA ALA A 67 5.48 19.32 12.09
C ALA A 67 5.21 20.77 11.64
N ASN A 68 5.18 21.00 10.32
CA ASN A 68 4.99 22.31 9.71
C ASN A 68 3.56 22.58 9.23
N ASN A 69 2.66 21.62 9.36
CA ASN A 69 1.29 21.73 8.85
C ASN A 69 0.27 21.47 9.98
N PRO A 70 -0.38 22.55 10.50
CA PRO A 70 -1.34 22.42 11.58
C PRO A 70 -2.58 21.60 11.21
N ASP A 71 -2.92 21.47 9.92
CA ASP A 71 -4.07 20.69 9.44
C ASP A 71 -3.91 19.19 9.70
N PHE A 72 -2.68 18.69 9.81
CA PHE A 72 -2.41 17.29 10.14
C PHE A 72 -2.39 17.01 11.64
N GLY A 73 -2.60 18.01 12.47
CA GLY A 73 -2.69 17.87 13.92
C GLY A 73 -1.38 17.48 14.62
N THR A 74 -1.16 17.97 15.81
CA THR A 74 0.05 17.72 16.62
C THR A 74 0.19 16.26 17.08
N ASN A 75 -0.82 15.42 16.85
CA ASN A 75 -0.90 14.05 17.35
C ASN A 75 -0.86 12.99 16.23
N VAL A 76 -0.44 13.34 15.02
CA VAL A 76 -0.31 12.40 13.90
C VAL A 76 1.14 11.97 13.76
N PHE A 77 1.36 10.67 13.83
CA PHE A 77 2.69 10.08 13.77
C PHE A 77 2.81 9.14 12.57
N PRO A 78 3.77 9.39 11.66
CA PRO A 78 4.23 8.34 10.78
C PRO A 78 5.04 7.34 11.59
N SER A 79 4.72 6.07 11.51
CA SER A 79 5.52 5.02 12.13
C SER A 79 5.81 3.92 11.13
N GLY A 80 7.04 3.43 11.12
CA GLY A 80 7.37 2.19 10.44
C GLY A 80 6.74 0.97 11.12
N GLU A 81 7.18 -0.20 10.72
CA GLU A 81 6.75 -1.50 11.21
C GLU A 81 6.46 -1.52 12.74
N ASN A 82 5.51 -2.34 13.17
CA ASN A 82 5.23 -2.58 14.60
C ASN A 82 4.27 -1.62 15.33
N ASN A 83 3.23 -1.20 14.67
CA ASN A 83 2.14 -0.52 15.37
C ASN A 83 1.48 -1.44 16.42
N LYS A 84 1.34 -0.97 17.66
CA LYS A 84 0.73 -1.71 18.76
C LYS A 84 -0.71 -2.15 18.45
N TYR A 85 -1.47 -1.32 17.73
CA TYR A 85 -2.84 -1.62 17.32
C TYR A 85 -2.89 -2.87 16.43
N ILE A 86 -2.02 -2.97 15.44
CA ILE A 86 -1.94 -4.13 14.54
C ILE A 86 -1.60 -5.40 15.34
N ARG A 87 -0.63 -5.33 16.26
CA ARG A 87 -0.24 -6.47 17.08
C ARG A 87 -1.38 -7.02 17.91
N THR A 88 -2.25 -6.18 18.45
CA THR A 88 -3.38 -6.63 19.26
C THR A 88 -4.45 -7.36 18.45
N HIS A 89 -4.49 -7.17 17.13
CA HIS A 89 -5.47 -7.82 16.24
C HIS A 89 -4.89 -9.02 15.46
N LEU A 90 -3.59 -9.31 15.59
CA LEU A 90 -2.95 -10.37 14.79
C LEU A 90 -3.58 -11.75 14.99
N GLU A 91 -3.94 -12.10 16.21
CA GLU A 91 -4.56 -13.41 16.51
C GLU A 91 -5.98 -13.50 15.95
N GLU A 92 -6.75 -12.43 16.00
CA GLU A 92 -8.07 -12.36 15.37
C GLU A 92 -7.98 -12.51 13.85
N ILE A 93 -7.02 -11.82 13.23
CA ILE A 93 -6.74 -11.93 11.79
C ILE A 93 -6.35 -13.36 11.41
N LYS A 94 -5.44 -14.00 12.17
CA LYS A 94 -5.05 -15.40 11.94
C LYS A 94 -6.26 -16.34 11.98
N ASN A 95 -7.12 -16.19 12.98
CA ASN A 95 -8.30 -17.02 13.13
C ASN A 95 -9.31 -16.77 11.99
N THR A 96 -9.51 -15.53 11.59
CA THR A 96 -10.44 -15.15 10.51
C THR A 96 -10.01 -15.73 9.16
N TYR A 97 -8.71 -15.83 8.92
CA TYR A 97 -8.14 -16.22 7.63
C TYR A 97 -7.42 -17.58 7.67
N HIS A 98 -7.71 -18.40 8.67
CA HIS A 98 -7.05 -19.70 8.87
C HIS A 98 -7.03 -20.56 7.60
N ASP A 99 -8.19 -20.76 6.97
CA ASP A 99 -8.31 -21.59 5.76
C ASP A 99 -7.50 -21.04 4.58
N LEU A 100 -7.39 -19.70 4.49
CA LEU A 100 -6.58 -19.06 3.47
C LEU A 100 -5.09 -19.35 3.68
N TYR A 101 -4.64 -19.30 4.92
CA TYR A 101 -3.25 -19.57 5.26
C TYR A 101 -2.88 -21.04 5.05
N GLU A 102 -3.79 -21.97 5.36
CA GLU A 102 -3.58 -23.39 5.07
C GLU A 102 -3.49 -23.64 3.57
N LYS A 103 -4.36 -22.99 2.80
CA LYS A 103 -4.42 -23.15 1.34
C LYS A 103 -3.24 -22.47 0.63
N TYR A 104 -2.73 -21.37 1.17
CA TYR A 104 -1.67 -20.55 0.59
C TYR A 104 -0.57 -20.26 1.62
N PRO A 105 0.29 -21.23 1.93
CA PRO A 105 1.32 -21.07 2.98
C PRO A 105 2.36 -19.97 2.69
N VAL A 106 2.39 -19.45 1.46
CA VAL A 106 3.23 -18.29 1.09
C VAL A 106 2.69 -16.95 1.61
N VAL A 107 1.44 -16.91 2.05
CA VAL A 107 0.86 -15.72 2.70
C VAL A 107 1.39 -15.68 4.12
N SER A 108 2.20 -14.69 4.45
CA SER A 108 2.73 -14.52 5.81
C SER A 108 1.60 -14.17 6.78
N PHE A 109 1.61 -14.79 7.96
CA PHE A 109 0.69 -14.42 9.06
C PHE A 109 1.00 -13.03 9.63
N GLU A 110 2.17 -12.49 9.33
CA GLU A 110 2.55 -11.16 9.80
C GLU A 110 1.96 -10.09 8.89
N VAL A 111 0.79 -9.59 9.27
CA VAL A 111 0.15 -8.45 8.62
C VAL A 111 0.73 -7.17 9.22
N ILE A 112 1.98 -6.88 8.88
CA ILE A 112 2.71 -5.69 9.35
C ILE A 112 2.94 -4.79 8.14
N PRO A 113 2.46 -3.53 8.14
CA PRO A 113 2.71 -2.58 7.07
C PRO A 113 4.13 -2.02 7.14
N ASP A 114 4.67 -1.63 5.99
CA ASP A 114 5.97 -0.97 5.93
C ASP A 114 5.91 0.44 6.54
N LEU A 115 4.76 1.11 6.43
CA LEU A 115 4.52 2.44 7.00
C LEU A 115 3.05 2.62 7.33
N VAL A 116 2.77 3.30 8.43
CA VAL A 116 1.42 3.75 8.81
C VAL A 116 1.40 5.22 9.21
N ILE A 117 0.26 5.86 8.96
CA ILE A 117 -0.07 7.17 9.52
C ILE A 117 -1.27 6.99 10.45
N HIS A 118 -1.09 7.35 11.71
CA HIS A 118 -2.12 7.22 12.73
C HIS A 118 -1.99 8.32 13.79
N THR A 119 -3.04 8.56 14.57
CA THR A 119 -2.92 9.34 15.81
C THR A 119 -2.40 8.46 16.94
N SER A 120 -1.85 9.08 17.99
CA SER A 120 -1.43 8.32 19.17
C SER A 120 -2.64 7.61 19.79
N HIS A 121 -2.50 6.30 20.01
CA HIS A 121 -3.57 5.52 20.60
C HIS A 121 -3.74 5.84 22.08
N ASN A 122 -4.96 6.24 22.44
CA ASN A 122 -5.42 5.99 23.79
C ASN A 122 -5.94 4.54 23.81
N PRO A 123 -5.25 3.60 24.48
CA PRO A 123 -5.66 2.20 24.50
C PRO A 123 -7.04 1.97 25.12
N LYS A 124 -7.61 3.00 25.77
CA LYS A 124 -8.95 2.95 26.36
C LYS A 124 -10.08 3.34 25.40
N SER A 125 -9.78 3.94 24.24
CA SER A 125 -10.82 4.50 23.39
C SER A 125 -11.37 3.55 22.32
N GLY A 126 -10.70 2.46 22.01
CA GLY A 126 -11.15 1.53 20.95
C GLY A 126 -11.39 2.17 19.57
N ASN A 127 -10.98 3.43 19.38
CA ASN A 127 -11.40 4.26 18.28
C ASN A 127 -10.61 3.93 17.00
N SER A 128 -11.26 3.24 16.06
CA SER A 128 -10.79 3.05 14.68
C SER A 128 -10.62 4.37 13.90
N SER A 129 -11.16 5.48 14.41
CA SER A 129 -11.05 6.82 13.80
C SER A 129 -9.62 7.37 13.73
N SER A 130 -8.67 6.71 14.38
CA SER A 130 -7.26 7.09 14.47
C SER A 130 -6.37 6.46 13.40
N GLN A 131 -6.88 5.57 12.55
CA GLN A 131 -6.14 4.88 11.50
C GLN A 131 -6.36 5.59 10.16
N PHE A 132 -5.33 6.26 9.63
CA PHE A 132 -5.50 7.04 8.41
C PHE A 132 -5.01 6.30 7.17
N VAL A 133 -3.74 5.95 7.14
CA VAL A 133 -3.12 5.32 5.96
C VAL A 133 -2.23 4.16 6.38
N ALA A 134 -2.33 3.04 5.68
CA ALA A 134 -1.36 1.95 5.72
C ALA A 134 -0.70 1.81 4.35
N ILE A 135 0.61 1.57 4.32
CA ILE A 135 1.41 1.50 3.09
C ILE A 135 2.19 0.20 3.08
N GLU A 136 2.11 -0.51 1.95
CA GLU A 136 3.07 -1.54 1.54
C GLU A 136 3.93 -0.98 0.43
N ALA A 137 5.23 -1.20 0.49
CA ALA A 137 6.19 -0.70 -0.49
C ALA A 137 6.91 -1.85 -1.20
N LYS A 138 7.13 -1.70 -2.51
CA LYS A 138 7.96 -2.59 -3.32
C LYS A 138 8.81 -1.79 -4.28
N THR A 139 10.11 -1.98 -4.17
CA THR A 139 11.09 -1.26 -5.00
C THR A 139 11.85 -2.17 -5.96
N THR A 140 11.57 -3.48 -5.92
CA THR A 140 12.22 -4.47 -6.79
C THR A 140 11.81 -4.31 -8.26
N LYS A 141 12.76 -4.40 -9.19
CA LYS A 141 12.53 -4.37 -10.64
C LYS A 141 11.63 -5.52 -11.15
N HIS A 142 11.52 -6.60 -10.38
CA HIS A 142 10.81 -7.81 -10.81
C HIS A 142 9.80 -8.25 -9.75
N LEU A 143 8.77 -7.39 -9.52
CA LEU A 143 7.67 -7.77 -8.65
C LEU A 143 6.96 -9.02 -9.21
N GLY A 144 7.08 -10.12 -8.49
CA GLY A 144 6.49 -11.41 -8.86
C GLY A 144 5.09 -11.60 -8.26
N LYS A 145 4.33 -12.57 -8.80
CA LYS A 145 2.95 -12.88 -8.38
C LYS A 145 2.81 -13.17 -6.89
N VAL A 146 3.73 -13.94 -6.31
CA VAL A 146 3.69 -14.33 -4.89
C VAL A 146 3.88 -13.13 -3.97
N ALA A 147 4.89 -12.29 -4.24
CA ALA A 147 5.13 -11.08 -3.46
C ALA A 147 3.95 -10.11 -3.57
N PHE A 148 3.46 -9.89 -4.80
CA PHE A 148 2.28 -9.06 -5.03
C PHE A 148 1.05 -9.58 -4.27
N MET A 149 0.76 -10.87 -4.38
CA MET A 149 -0.39 -11.51 -3.70
C MET A 149 -0.34 -11.29 -2.20
N ARG A 150 0.81 -11.49 -1.58
CA ARG A 150 1.00 -11.34 -0.13
C ARG A 150 0.73 -9.90 0.31
N ASP A 151 1.32 -8.93 -0.36
CA ASP A 151 1.19 -7.53 0.01
C ASP A 151 -0.22 -7.00 -0.31
N PHE A 152 -0.81 -7.42 -1.43
CA PHE A 152 -2.17 -7.05 -1.80
C PHE A 152 -3.20 -7.61 -0.81
N PHE A 153 -2.99 -8.82 -0.31
CA PHE A 153 -3.79 -9.38 0.79
C PHE A 153 -3.69 -8.53 2.06
N LYS A 154 -2.47 -8.13 2.46
CA LYS A 154 -2.27 -7.27 3.62
C LYS A 154 -3.00 -5.94 3.49
N LEU A 155 -2.92 -5.29 2.32
CA LEU A 155 -3.64 -4.04 2.05
C LEU A 155 -5.16 -4.20 2.22
N ASN A 156 -5.70 -5.35 1.81
CA ASN A 156 -7.11 -5.65 2.01
C ASN A 156 -7.47 -5.78 3.50
N VAL A 157 -6.63 -6.47 4.28
CA VAL A 157 -6.79 -6.59 5.74
C VAL A 157 -6.73 -5.22 6.42
N TYR A 158 -5.82 -4.34 6.00
CA TYR A 158 -5.75 -2.99 6.57
C TYR A 158 -7.04 -2.21 6.38
N LEU A 159 -7.65 -2.30 5.21
CA LEU A 159 -8.90 -1.61 4.91
C LEU A 159 -10.11 -2.21 5.65
N CYS A 160 -10.22 -3.53 5.64
CA CYS A 160 -11.46 -4.22 6.02
C CYS A 160 -11.49 -4.65 7.48
N ASP A 161 -10.35 -5.01 8.05
CA ASP A 161 -10.28 -5.56 9.41
C ASP A 161 -9.62 -4.58 10.39
N LEU A 162 -8.69 -3.76 9.91
CA LEU A 162 -7.99 -2.78 10.73
C LEU A 162 -8.50 -1.35 10.54
N ASN A 163 -9.54 -1.16 9.72
CA ASN A 163 -10.27 0.10 9.54
C ASN A 163 -9.40 1.31 9.15
N TYR A 164 -8.32 1.09 8.39
CA TYR A 164 -7.60 2.21 7.80
C TYR A 164 -8.48 2.93 6.78
N LYS A 165 -8.42 4.26 6.75
CA LYS A 165 -9.19 5.07 5.81
C LYS A 165 -8.73 4.89 4.37
N ASN A 166 -7.42 4.71 4.17
CA ASN A 166 -6.83 4.36 2.89
C ASN A 166 -5.73 3.33 3.07
N ALA A 167 -5.52 2.51 2.05
CA ALA A 167 -4.33 1.68 1.90
C ALA A 167 -3.61 2.08 0.61
N ILE A 168 -2.29 2.14 0.65
CA ILE A 168 -1.46 2.54 -0.49
C ILE A 168 -0.52 1.39 -0.83
N TYR A 169 -0.55 0.95 -2.08
CA TYR A 169 0.50 0.12 -2.63
C TYR A 169 1.50 0.99 -3.37
N LEU A 170 2.66 1.18 -2.78
CA LEU A 170 3.75 1.95 -3.33
C LEU A 170 4.67 1.03 -4.11
N ILE A 171 4.73 1.23 -5.43
CA ILE A 171 5.47 0.34 -6.34
C ILE A 171 6.46 1.17 -7.15
N VAL A 172 7.73 0.82 -7.06
CA VAL A 172 8.83 1.46 -7.81
C VAL A 172 9.45 0.44 -8.78
N ASN A 173 9.92 0.90 -9.93
CA ASN A 173 10.58 0.09 -10.97
C ASN A 173 9.67 -0.98 -11.64
N ASN A 174 8.38 -0.77 -11.67
CA ASN A 174 7.47 -1.66 -12.39
C ASN A 174 6.46 -0.84 -13.18
N PRO A 175 6.25 -1.14 -14.46
CA PRO A 175 5.30 -0.42 -15.30
C PRO A 175 3.84 -0.74 -14.91
N LYS A 176 2.94 0.20 -15.19
CA LYS A 176 1.50 0.10 -14.88
C LYS A 176 0.86 -1.18 -15.38
N ASP A 177 1.08 -1.54 -16.65
CA ASP A 177 0.45 -2.73 -17.27
C ASP A 177 0.86 -4.02 -16.58
N LYS A 178 2.09 -4.11 -16.07
CA LYS A 178 2.51 -5.26 -15.26
C LYS A 178 1.71 -5.34 -13.97
N ILE A 179 1.46 -4.20 -13.32
CA ILE A 179 0.67 -4.15 -12.09
C ILE A 179 -0.77 -4.54 -12.36
N GLU A 180 -1.36 -4.04 -13.43
CA GLU A 180 -2.70 -4.45 -13.87
C GLU A 180 -2.81 -5.96 -14.10
N ASN A 181 -1.82 -6.55 -14.75
CA ASN A 181 -1.77 -8.02 -14.95
C ASN A 181 -1.67 -8.80 -13.63
N LEU A 182 -0.93 -8.28 -12.65
CA LEU A 182 -0.86 -8.87 -11.31
C LEU A 182 -2.19 -8.75 -10.56
N ILE A 183 -2.89 -7.63 -10.69
CA ILE A 183 -4.23 -7.42 -10.11
C ILE A 183 -5.23 -8.39 -10.73
N ARG A 184 -5.26 -8.51 -12.09
CA ARG A 184 -6.13 -9.48 -12.78
C ARG A 184 -5.84 -10.90 -12.32
N HIS A 185 -4.56 -11.25 -12.20
CA HIS A 185 -4.16 -12.59 -11.72
C HIS A 185 -4.67 -12.85 -10.30
N TYR A 186 -4.57 -11.87 -9.40
CA TYR A 186 -5.04 -11.97 -8.03
C TYR A 186 -6.54 -12.29 -7.98
N PHE A 187 -7.36 -11.50 -8.65
CA PHE A 187 -8.80 -11.66 -8.61
C PHE A 187 -9.30 -12.89 -9.41
N ASN A 188 -8.65 -13.23 -10.52
CA ASN A 188 -9.02 -14.41 -11.31
C ASN A 188 -8.72 -15.72 -10.58
N ASN A 189 -7.74 -15.76 -9.69
CA ASN A 189 -7.44 -16.93 -8.88
C ASN A 189 -8.23 -16.94 -7.56
N ARG A 190 -9.14 -16.00 -7.37
CA ARG A 190 -10.00 -15.91 -6.20
C ARG A 190 -9.23 -15.88 -4.87
N TYR A 191 -8.10 -15.21 -4.85
CA TYR A 191 -7.46 -14.88 -3.59
C TYR A 191 -8.40 -14.02 -2.76
N PHE A 192 -8.24 -14.08 -1.44
CA PHE A 192 -9.14 -13.40 -0.51
C PHE A 192 -9.14 -11.88 -0.72
N TYR A 193 -10.35 -11.31 -0.70
CA TYR A 193 -10.59 -9.87 -0.64
C TYR A 193 -12.01 -9.59 -0.13
N LYS A 194 -12.17 -8.44 0.52
CA LYS A 194 -13.49 -7.87 0.83
C LYS A 194 -13.79 -6.76 -0.19
N LYS A 195 -14.87 -6.92 -0.93
CA LYS A 195 -15.14 -6.18 -2.15
C LYS A 195 -15.43 -4.69 -1.93
N TYR A 196 -16.05 -4.37 -0.80
CA TYR A 196 -16.64 -3.04 -0.58
C TYR A 196 -15.63 -1.94 -0.26
N ASP A 197 -14.40 -2.28 0.12
CA ASP A 197 -13.38 -1.27 0.46
C ASP A 197 -12.30 -1.06 -0.60
N LEU A 198 -12.40 -1.74 -1.74
CA LEU A 198 -11.40 -1.64 -2.81
C LEU A 198 -11.28 -0.22 -3.40
N TRP A 199 -12.31 0.61 -3.29
CA TRP A 199 -12.28 2.00 -3.72
C TRP A 199 -11.38 2.89 -2.83
N LYS A 200 -10.98 2.43 -1.65
CA LYS A 200 -10.04 3.09 -0.74
C LYS A 200 -8.58 2.70 -0.99
N LEU A 201 -8.35 1.74 -1.91
CA LEU A 201 -7.03 1.28 -2.28
C LEU A 201 -6.43 2.18 -3.35
N LEU A 202 -5.26 2.72 -3.08
CA LEU A 202 -4.50 3.56 -3.98
C LEU A 202 -3.21 2.87 -4.41
N PHE A 203 -2.83 3.06 -5.67
CA PHE A 203 -1.56 2.59 -6.22
C PHE A 203 -0.70 3.80 -6.54
N PHE A 204 0.44 3.90 -5.89
CA PHE A 204 1.45 4.91 -6.20
C PHE A 204 2.53 4.20 -7.01
N ILE A 205 2.50 4.39 -8.33
CA ILE A 205 3.38 3.70 -9.26
C ILE A 205 4.43 4.67 -9.79
N GLN A 206 5.68 4.38 -9.52
CA GLN A 206 6.84 5.03 -10.07
C GLN A 206 7.54 4.03 -11.00
N GLU A 207 7.31 4.16 -12.31
CA GLU A 207 7.72 3.16 -13.30
C GLU A 207 9.23 2.98 -13.40
N ASP A 208 9.97 4.04 -13.14
CA ASP A 208 11.42 4.02 -13.09
C ASP A 208 11.98 4.69 -11.82
N GLN A 209 13.27 4.55 -11.59
CA GLN A 209 13.95 5.09 -10.39
C GLN A 209 14.02 6.62 -10.36
N LYS A 210 13.76 7.30 -11.46
CA LYS A 210 13.97 8.74 -11.65
C LYS A 210 12.67 9.50 -11.82
N GLY A 211 11.60 8.81 -12.17
CA GLY A 211 10.29 9.38 -12.43
C GLY A 211 9.60 9.88 -11.17
N THR A 212 8.55 10.67 -11.37
CA THR A 212 7.60 11.03 -10.33
C THR A 212 6.55 9.92 -10.24
N PRO A 213 6.12 9.50 -9.06
CA PRO A 213 5.05 8.53 -8.95
C PRO A 213 3.75 9.08 -9.53
N ALA A 214 3.01 8.24 -10.24
CA ALA A 214 1.64 8.51 -10.63
C ALA A 214 0.69 7.79 -9.65
N VAL A 215 -0.47 8.39 -9.39
CA VAL A 215 -1.45 7.83 -8.48
C VAL A 215 -2.59 7.23 -9.28
N TYR A 216 -2.92 5.98 -8.97
CA TYR A 216 -4.01 5.24 -9.61
C TYR A 216 -4.95 4.67 -8.57
N LYS A 217 -6.18 4.41 -8.99
CA LYS A 217 -7.19 3.59 -8.27
C LYS A 217 -7.78 2.57 -9.22
N LEU A 218 -8.45 1.55 -8.68
CA LEU A 218 -9.24 0.63 -9.51
C LEU A 218 -10.41 1.37 -10.14
N THR A 219 -10.69 1.09 -11.41
CA THR A 219 -11.86 1.63 -12.09
C THR A 219 -13.15 1.10 -11.43
N GLU A 220 -14.21 1.88 -11.46
CA GLU A 220 -15.51 1.49 -10.92
C GLU A 220 -16.07 0.25 -11.65
N ASP A 221 -15.93 0.19 -12.95
CA ASP A 221 -16.35 -0.95 -13.78
C ASP A 221 -15.65 -2.23 -13.36
N TYR A 222 -14.33 -2.16 -13.11
CA TYR A 222 -13.57 -3.31 -12.65
C TYR A 222 -14.02 -3.78 -11.25
N ILE A 223 -14.20 -2.84 -10.31
CA ILE A 223 -14.71 -3.16 -8.96
C ILE A 223 -16.08 -3.84 -9.05
N ASN A 224 -16.98 -3.33 -9.89
CA ASN A 224 -18.31 -3.92 -10.07
C ASN A 224 -18.23 -5.33 -10.67
N THR A 225 -17.39 -5.55 -11.66
CA THR A 225 -17.14 -6.88 -12.23
C THR A 225 -16.62 -7.88 -11.19
N ILE A 226 -15.80 -7.44 -10.25
CA ILE A 226 -15.31 -8.28 -9.14
C ILE A 226 -16.45 -8.57 -8.14
N LYS A 227 -17.34 -7.61 -7.87
CA LYS A 227 -18.47 -7.79 -6.94
C LYS A 227 -19.50 -8.80 -7.39
N GLU A 228 -19.64 -9.00 -8.69
CA GLU A 228 -20.60 -9.95 -9.28
C GLU A 228 -20.10 -11.41 -9.29
N LYS A 229 -18.83 -11.63 -9.00
CA LYS A 229 -18.19 -12.95 -8.94
C LYS A 229 -18.15 -13.52 -7.53
#